data_43ef71797a59ba97770693c8d3e8316c
#
_entry.id   43ef71797a59ba97770693c8d3e8316c
#
_cell.length_a   1.000
_cell.length_b   1.000
_cell.length_c   1.000
_cell.angle_alpha   90.00
_cell.angle_beta   90.00
_cell.angle_gamma   90.00
#
_symmetry.space_group_name_H-M   'P 1'
#
loop_
_entity.id
_entity.type
_entity.pdbx_description
1 polymer ?
#
loop_
_entity_poly.entity_id
_entity_poly.type
_entity_poly.pdbx_seq_one_letter_code
_entity_poly.pdbx_strand_id
1 'polypeptide(L)'
;MSIEDFYDEEDIIFSIQRRKKSAEDFEDKYRQAIPVGSISFVRAFLQIFKGIEYENAIEVPPILRTDRFLKRKYSIVPVWEIPRKGEFFVKDATEQKKFSYKGNLEIGITDEMFEPASSEFDSSNRFDYDHLYQVSEVVSILAEYRVYVLQGKINTMSVFAGNPLIFPDADLIQEAVRLYAAQPDSPRSFSLDVMVTPRGTAITEVHNFMSLGIYTVDWDDSLLYALKDGLDYIVNHNTPQTEFSNFDAF
;
A
#
# COMPACT_ATOMS: atom_id res chain seq x y z
N MET A 1 25.81 -2.36 8.41
CA MET A 1 24.66 -3.00 9.09
C MET A 1 24.68 -4.44 8.60
N SER A 2 25.03 -5.41 9.46
CA SER A 2 25.12 -6.81 9.05
C SER A 2 23.73 -7.42 9.00
N ILE A 3 23.57 -8.44 8.13
CA ILE A 3 22.30 -9.19 7.95
C ILE A 3 21.87 -9.93 9.24
N GLU A 4 22.72 -9.98 10.25
CA GLU A 4 22.48 -10.64 11.54
C GLU A 4 21.57 -9.82 12.51
N ASP A 5 21.17 -8.60 12.14
CA ASP A 5 20.29 -7.75 12.95
C ASP A 5 18.80 -7.88 12.57
N PHE A 6 18.42 -8.86 11.75
CA PHE A 6 17.02 -9.16 11.46
C PHE A 6 16.41 -10.01 12.59
N TYR A 7 15.74 -9.33 13.51
CA TYR A 7 14.88 -10.00 14.50
C TYR A 7 13.55 -10.40 13.85
N ASP A 8 13.02 -11.55 14.29
CA ASP A 8 11.66 -11.97 13.95
C ASP A 8 10.65 -10.91 14.41
N GLU A 9 9.63 -10.64 13.58
CA GLU A 9 8.61 -9.63 13.82
C GLU A 9 7.93 -9.81 15.18
N GLU A 10 7.63 -11.05 15.57
CA GLU A 10 7.06 -11.40 16.88
C GLU A 10 8.01 -11.09 18.02
N ASP A 11 9.31 -11.28 17.84
CA ASP A 11 10.32 -11.00 18.87
C ASP A 11 10.47 -9.50 19.13
N ILE A 12 10.33 -8.66 18.10
CA ILE A 12 10.40 -7.20 18.25
C ILE A 12 9.17 -6.68 18.98
N ILE A 13 7.95 -7.07 18.54
CA ILE A 13 6.69 -6.68 19.19
C ILE A 13 6.69 -7.15 20.64
N PHE A 14 7.08 -8.40 20.90
CA PHE A 14 7.13 -8.97 22.24
C PHE A 14 8.20 -8.33 23.11
N SER A 15 9.36 -7.97 22.56
CA SER A 15 10.43 -7.27 23.30
C SER A 15 10.05 -5.83 23.63
N ILE A 16 9.33 -5.13 22.77
CA ILE A 16 8.79 -3.78 23.00
C ILE A 16 7.75 -3.82 24.12
N GLN A 17 6.84 -4.80 24.13
CA GLN A 17 5.83 -4.94 25.18
C GLN A 17 6.43 -5.32 26.55
N ARG A 18 7.48 -6.15 26.59
CA ARG A 18 8.15 -6.58 27.83
C ARG A 18 9.05 -5.52 28.47
N ARG A 19 9.59 -4.58 27.69
CA ARG A 19 10.61 -3.62 28.17
C ARG A 19 10.07 -2.24 28.49
N LYS A 20 8.84 -2.09 28.90
CA LYS A 20 8.25 -0.80 29.36
C LYS A 20 9.05 -0.06 30.46
N LYS A 21 10.12 -0.66 31.02
CA LYS A 21 10.96 -0.06 32.06
C LYS A 21 12.31 0.50 31.61
N SER A 22 12.71 0.29 30.33
CA SER A 22 13.94 0.89 29.76
C SER A 22 13.64 1.64 28.47
N ALA A 23 12.43 2.16 28.33
CA ALA A 23 11.94 2.75 27.09
C ALA A 23 12.68 4.03 26.69
N GLU A 24 13.19 4.81 27.63
CA GLU A 24 13.80 6.11 27.35
C GLU A 24 15.11 6.00 26.57
N ASP A 25 16.01 5.07 26.92
CA ASP A 25 17.28 4.86 26.18
C ASP A 25 17.08 4.18 24.84
N PHE A 26 15.98 3.43 24.68
CA PHE A 26 15.63 2.73 23.45
C PHE A 26 14.94 3.66 22.45
N GLU A 27 14.24 4.64 22.95
CA GLU A 27 13.37 5.53 22.19
C GLU A 27 14.15 6.40 21.19
N ASP A 28 15.28 6.98 21.60
CA ASP A 28 16.04 7.89 20.75
C ASP A 28 16.74 7.18 19.59
N LYS A 29 17.24 5.96 19.82
CA LYS A 29 17.90 5.17 18.77
C LYS A 29 16.94 4.75 17.65
N TYR A 30 15.72 4.35 18.01
CA TYR A 30 14.72 3.85 17.05
C TYR A 30 13.85 4.95 16.43
N ARG A 31 13.76 6.12 17.04
CA ARG A 31 13.06 7.28 16.44
C ARG A 31 13.63 7.69 15.08
N GLN A 32 14.91 7.43 14.83
CA GLN A 32 15.56 7.73 13.54
C GLN A 32 15.62 6.53 12.60
N ALA A 33 15.22 5.34 13.03
CA ALA A 33 15.25 4.15 12.21
C ALA A 33 14.14 4.15 11.15
N ILE A 34 14.41 3.48 10.04
CA ILE A 34 13.44 3.21 8.98
C ILE A 34 12.90 1.81 9.22
N PRO A 35 11.60 1.63 9.52
CA PRO A 35 11.02 0.31 9.70
C PRO A 35 10.94 -0.42 8.36
N VAL A 36 11.44 -1.66 8.32
CA VAL A 36 11.35 -2.54 7.16
C VAL A 36 10.76 -3.86 7.61
N GLY A 37 9.62 -4.24 7.06
CA GLY A 37 8.92 -5.46 7.44
C GLY A 37 7.48 -5.50 6.94
N SER A 38 6.65 -6.32 7.59
CA SER A 38 5.23 -6.40 7.30
C SER A 38 4.50 -5.09 7.60
N ILE A 39 3.29 -4.95 7.06
CA ILE A 39 2.47 -3.75 7.32
C ILE A 39 2.14 -3.62 8.82
N SER A 40 1.89 -4.74 9.51
CA SER A 40 1.59 -4.76 10.94
C SER A 40 2.78 -4.26 11.76
N PHE A 41 4.00 -4.70 11.40
CA PHE A 41 5.24 -4.23 12.03
C PHE A 41 5.45 -2.73 11.81
N VAL A 42 5.31 -2.27 10.55
CA VAL A 42 5.49 -0.84 10.22
C VAL A 42 4.46 0.03 10.95
N ARG A 43 3.20 -0.38 11.01
CA ARG A 43 2.14 0.32 11.77
C ARG A 43 2.48 0.41 13.25
N ALA A 44 2.84 -0.71 13.88
CA ALA A 44 3.22 -0.74 15.29
C ALA A 44 4.44 0.16 15.57
N PHE A 45 5.45 0.13 14.69
CA PHE A 45 6.62 0.99 14.80
C PHE A 45 6.26 2.47 14.71
N LEU A 46 5.46 2.86 13.70
CA LEU A 46 5.05 4.24 13.50
C LEU A 46 4.22 4.76 14.68
N GLN A 47 3.30 3.95 15.19
CA GLN A 47 2.49 4.32 16.35
C GLN A 47 3.34 4.49 17.63
N ILE A 48 4.24 3.54 17.90
CA ILE A 48 5.05 3.54 19.13
C ILE A 48 6.12 4.63 19.10
N PHE A 49 6.85 4.76 17.99
CA PHE A 49 8.03 5.64 17.94
C PHE A 49 7.79 7.00 17.28
N LYS A 50 6.70 7.16 16.53
CA LYS A 50 6.36 8.41 15.84
C LYS A 50 5.01 9.00 16.28
N GLY A 51 4.18 8.23 17.01
CA GLY A 51 2.82 8.65 17.38
C GLY A 51 1.88 8.77 16.18
N ILE A 52 2.18 8.05 15.09
CA ILE A 52 1.43 8.13 13.82
C ILE A 52 0.56 6.89 13.69
N GLU A 53 -0.74 7.08 13.55
CA GLU A 53 -1.66 6.06 13.05
C GLU A 53 -1.55 6.02 11.53
N TYR A 54 -1.01 4.91 11.01
CA TYR A 54 -0.77 4.75 9.60
C TYR A 54 -1.75 3.74 8.99
N GLU A 55 -2.68 4.26 8.22
CA GLU A 55 -3.56 3.48 7.35
C GLU A 55 -3.11 3.70 5.91
N ASN A 56 -2.65 2.65 5.27
CA ASN A 56 -2.19 2.73 3.89
C ASN A 56 -3.26 2.17 2.96
N ALA A 57 -4.01 3.05 2.34
CA ALA A 57 -4.83 2.68 1.20
C ALA A 57 -3.94 2.43 -0.02
N ILE A 58 -3.89 1.18 -0.48
CA ILE A 58 -3.19 0.83 -1.71
C ILE A 58 -4.20 0.72 -2.83
N GLU A 59 -4.22 1.71 -3.67
CA GLU A 59 -5.14 1.83 -4.78
C GLU A 59 -4.48 2.43 -6.02
N VAL A 60 -5.20 2.47 -7.12
CA VAL A 60 -4.77 3.26 -8.27
C VAL A 60 -5.06 4.74 -7.98
N PRO A 61 -4.07 5.63 -8.02
CA PRO A 61 -4.27 7.06 -7.80
C PRO A 61 -5.31 7.66 -8.76
N PRO A 62 -6.13 8.64 -8.34
CA PRO A 62 -7.19 9.23 -9.15
C PRO A 62 -6.74 9.67 -10.55
N ILE A 63 -5.56 10.27 -10.68
CA ILE A 63 -5.00 10.72 -11.96
C ILE A 63 -4.78 9.58 -12.96
N LEU A 64 -4.63 8.34 -12.48
CA LEU A 64 -4.43 7.14 -13.29
C LEU A 64 -5.71 6.30 -13.46
N ARG A 65 -6.86 6.72 -12.92
CA ARG A 65 -8.15 6.01 -13.04
C ARG A 65 -8.86 6.33 -14.35
N THR A 66 -8.17 6.11 -15.46
CA THR A 66 -8.73 6.29 -16.81
C THR A 66 -8.70 4.98 -17.60
N ASP A 67 -9.54 4.86 -18.64
CA ASP A 67 -9.57 3.68 -19.50
C ASP A 67 -8.20 3.38 -20.14
N ARG A 68 -7.39 4.42 -20.33
CA ARG A 68 -6.03 4.29 -20.88
C ARG A 68 -5.15 3.45 -19.96
N PHE A 69 -5.21 3.68 -18.65
CA PHE A 69 -4.35 3.02 -17.67
C PHE A 69 -4.99 1.80 -17.01
N LEU A 70 -6.31 1.74 -16.92
CA LEU A 70 -6.98 0.66 -16.19
C LEU A 70 -7.27 -0.56 -17.06
N LYS A 71 -7.63 -0.38 -18.33
CA LYS A 71 -8.04 -1.44 -19.29
C LYS A 71 -9.13 -2.38 -18.75
N ARG A 72 -9.80 -2.00 -17.66
CA ARG A 72 -10.87 -2.73 -16.99
C ARG A 72 -11.85 -1.77 -16.32
N LYS A 73 -13.05 -2.22 -16.04
CA LYS A 73 -13.96 -1.49 -15.15
C LYS A 73 -13.36 -1.45 -13.75
N TYR A 74 -13.42 -0.29 -13.13
CA TYR A 74 -12.82 -0.03 -11.83
C TYR A 74 -13.60 1.07 -11.11
N SER A 75 -13.91 0.87 -9.84
CA SER A 75 -14.54 1.87 -8.98
C SER A 75 -14.06 1.72 -7.55
N ILE A 76 -14.10 2.81 -6.79
CA ILE A 76 -13.95 2.83 -5.33
C ILE A 76 -15.32 3.23 -4.80
N VAL A 77 -15.92 2.36 -4.01
CA VAL A 77 -17.32 2.51 -3.56
C VAL A 77 -17.46 2.11 -2.09
N PRO A 78 -18.45 2.67 -1.37
CA PRO A 78 -18.82 2.16 -0.06
C PRO A 78 -19.47 0.77 -0.18
N VAL A 79 -19.54 0.05 0.92
CA VAL A 79 -20.02 -1.33 0.95
C VAL A 79 -21.39 -1.55 0.32
N TRP A 80 -22.31 -0.61 0.49
CA TRP A 80 -23.68 -0.73 -0.04
C TRP A 80 -23.79 -0.55 -1.56
N GLU A 81 -22.73 -0.05 -2.21
CA GLU A 81 -22.65 0.08 -3.67
C GLU A 81 -21.91 -1.08 -4.33
N ILE A 82 -21.36 -2.02 -3.56
CA ILE A 82 -20.72 -3.23 -4.12
C ILE A 82 -21.79 -4.06 -4.87
N PRO A 83 -21.56 -4.43 -6.14
CA PRO A 83 -22.49 -5.26 -6.88
C PRO A 83 -22.73 -6.59 -6.16
N ARG A 84 -24.00 -7.00 -6.03
CA ARG A 84 -24.37 -8.28 -5.40
C ARG A 84 -24.31 -9.46 -6.37
N LYS A 85 -24.13 -9.21 -7.67
CA LYS A 85 -24.12 -10.21 -8.75
C LYS A 85 -23.02 -9.93 -9.76
N GLY A 86 -22.44 -10.99 -10.29
CA GLY A 86 -21.41 -10.93 -11.31
C GLY A 86 -20.03 -11.29 -10.77
N GLU A 87 -19.07 -11.42 -11.67
CA GLU A 87 -17.70 -11.77 -11.35
C GLU A 87 -16.86 -10.51 -11.20
N PHE A 88 -16.32 -10.27 -9.98
CA PHE A 88 -15.55 -9.10 -9.65
C PHE A 88 -14.35 -9.47 -8.77
N PHE A 89 -13.35 -8.62 -8.81
CA PHE A 89 -12.34 -8.53 -7.77
C PHE A 89 -12.72 -7.37 -6.84
N VAL A 90 -12.83 -7.67 -5.56
CA VAL A 90 -13.15 -6.70 -4.50
C VAL A 90 -12.02 -6.74 -3.48
N LYS A 91 -11.47 -5.57 -3.12
CA LYS A 91 -10.54 -5.45 -1.98
C LYS A 91 -10.86 -4.22 -1.16
N ASP A 92 -10.53 -4.26 0.13
CA ASP A 92 -10.56 -3.09 0.98
C ASP A 92 -9.62 -2.02 0.44
N ALA A 93 -10.12 -0.81 0.24
CA ALA A 93 -9.37 0.34 -0.24
C ALA A 93 -9.03 1.32 0.89
N THR A 94 -9.60 1.16 2.07
CA THR A 94 -9.31 1.95 3.27
C THR A 94 -8.18 1.33 4.06
N GLU A 95 -8.22 0.00 4.25
CA GLU A 95 -7.20 -0.72 5.01
C GLU A 95 -6.52 -1.81 4.18
N GLN A 96 -5.20 -1.74 4.09
CA GLN A 96 -4.40 -2.69 3.34
C GLN A 96 -4.53 -4.11 3.92
N LYS A 97 -4.76 -5.09 3.03
CA LYS A 97 -4.81 -6.53 3.33
C LYS A 97 -5.91 -6.97 4.32
N LYS A 98 -6.87 -6.12 4.64
CA LYS A 98 -7.97 -6.50 5.51
C LYS A 98 -8.96 -7.43 4.82
N PHE A 99 -9.35 -7.11 3.60
CA PHE A 99 -10.30 -7.88 2.82
C PHE A 99 -9.92 -7.92 1.35
N SER A 100 -9.99 -9.11 0.73
CA SER A 100 -9.97 -9.25 -0.72
C SER A 100 -10.75 -10.49 -1.15
N TYR A 101 -11.48 -10.37 -2.24
CA TYR A 101 -12.25 -11.46 -2.85
C TYR A 101 -12.16 -11.38 -4.37
N LYS A 102 -12.02 -12.54 -5.01
CA LYS A 102 -12.09 -12.69 -6.47
C LYS A 102 -13.02 -13.81 -6.84
N GLY A 103 -14.02 -13.53 -7.65
CA GLY A 103 -14.94 -14.53 -8.16
C GLY A 103 -16.33 -13.98 -8.38
N ASN A 104 -17.31 -14.89 -8.42
CA ASN A 104 -18.73 -14.54 -8.56
C ASN A 104 -19.29 -14.16 -7.19
N LEU A 105 -19.69 -12.90 -7.03
CA LEU A 105 -20.20 -12.36 -5.76
C LEU A 105 -21.46 -13.10 -5.26
N GLU A 106 -22.30 -13.59 -6.18
CA GLU A 106 -23.52 -14.33 -5.82
C GLU A 106 -23.22 -15.68 -5.15
N ILE A 107 -22.05 -16.27 -5.47
CA ILE A 107 -21.65 -17.60 -4.98
C ILE A 107 -20.69 -17.49 -3.80
N GLY A 108 -19.76 -16.56 -3.85
CA GLY A 108 -18.62 -16.51 -2.94
C GLY A 108 -18.73 -15.48 -1.82
N ILE A 109 -19.53 -14.44 -1.98
CA ILE A 109 -19.80 -13.43 -0.95
C ILE A 109 -21.23 -13.61 -0.48
N THR A 110 -21.39 -14.01 0.78
CA THR A 110 -22.71 -14.23 1.39
C THR A 110 -23.27 -12.93 1.95
N ASP A 111 -24.60 -12.88 2.12
CA ASP A 111 -25.26 -11.72 2.73
C ASP A 111 -24.73 -11.45 4.15
N GLU A 112 -24.34 -12.50 4.88
CA GLU A 112 -23.76 -12.38 6.22
C GLU A 112 -22.47 -11.53 6.25
N MET A 113 -21.72 -11.48 5.16
CA MET A 113 -20.51 -10.66 5.05
C MET A 113 -20.84 -9.16 4.95
N PHE A 114 -22.07 -8.80 4.63
CA PHE A 114 -22.56 -7.42 4.56
C PHE A 114 -23.24 -6.94 5.83
N GLU A 115 -23.45 -7.84 6.81
CA GLU A 115 -24.01 -7.46 8.10
C GLU A 115 -22.91 -7.04 9.08
N PRO A 116 -23.16 -6.10 9.99
CA PRO A 116 -22.20 -5.74 11.02
C PRO A 116 -21.77 -6.94 11.84
N ALA A 117 -20.50 -7.03 12.18
CA ALA A 117 -19.97 -8.11 13.02
C ALA A 117 -20.61 -8.04 14.42
N SER A 118 -21.09 -9.17 14.91
CA SER A 118 -21.67 -9.28 16.26
C SER A 118 -20.62 -9.37 17.38
N SER A 119 -19.36 -9.61 17.02
CA SER A 119 -18.23 -9.68 17.96
C SER A 119 -16.92 -9.34 17.25
N GLU A 120 -15.91 -8.86 18.01
CA GLU A 120 -14.58 -8.55 17.51
C GLU A 120 -13.88 -9.75 16.83
N PHE A 121 -14.19 -10.98 17.23
CA PHE A 121 -13.64 -12.21 16.65
C PHE A 121 -14.19 -12.57 15.29
N ASP A 122 -15.32 -11.99 14.87
CA ASP A 122 -16.04 -12.35 13.64
C ASP A 122 -15.80 -11.35 12.50
N SER A 123 -14.97 -10.35 12.72
CA SER A 123 -14.77 -9.24 11.78
C SER A 123 -13.86 -9.57 10.59
N SER A 124 -13.05 -10.62 10.66
CA SER A 124 -11.98 -10.90 9.67
C SER A 124 -12.46 -11.27 8.26
N ASN A 125 -13.74 -11.65 8.10
CA ASN A 125 -14.34 -12.05 6.83
C ASN A 125 -15.58 -11.21 6.45
N ARG A 126 -15.76 -10.04 7.07
CA ARG A 126 -16.91 -9.18 6.84
C ARG A 126 -16.47 -7.86 6.22
N PHE A 127 -17.39 -7.25 5.49
CA PHE A 127 -17.24 -5.89 5.03
C PHE A 127 -17.41 -4.93 6.22
N ASP A 128 -16.52 -3.94 6.28
CA ASP A 128 -16.63 -2.84 7.21
C ASP A 128 -17.46 -1.71 6.58
N TYR A 129 -18.49 -1.26 7.27
CA TYR A 129 -19.41 -0.25 6.73
C TYR A 129 -18.77 1.14 6.61
N ASP A 130 -17.73 1.41 7.39
CA ASP A 130 -17.00 2.68 7.35
C ASP A 130 -15.87 2.68 6.30
N HIS A 131 -15.63 1.53 5.64
CA HIS A 131 -14.58 1.39 4.65
C HIS A 131 -15.08 1.59 3.22
N LEU A 132 -14.12 1.98 2.37
CA LEU A 132 -14.29 1.99 0.92
C LEU A 132 -13.67 0.73 0.32
N TYR A 133 -14.28 0.27 -0.77
CA TYR A 133 -13.85 -0.94 -1.46
C TYR A 133 -13.52 -0.66 -2.91
N GLN A 134 -12.37 -1.13 -3.34
CA GLN A 134 -12.07 -1.23 -4.75
C GLN A 134 -12.89 -2.38 -5.34
N VAL A 135 -13.68 -2.09 -6.36
CA VAL A 135 -14.40 -3.10 -7.15
C VAL A 135 -13.88 -3.02 -8.58
N SER A 136 -13.43 -4.13 -9.12
CA SER A 136 -12.94 -4.15 -10.49
C SER A 136 -13.36 -5.41 -11.24
N GLU A 137 -13.44 -5.29 -12.57
CA GLU A 137 -13.64 -6.41 -13.47
C GLU A 137 -12.50 -7.41 -13.31
N VAL A 138 -12.83 -8.71 -13.27
CA VAL A 138 -11.85 -9.78 -13.34
C VAL A 138 -11.34 -9.89 -14.78
N VAL A 139 -10.03 -9.77 -14.94
CA VAL A 139 -9.36 -9.86 -16.24
C VAL A 139 -8.32 -10.97 -16.23
N SER A 140 -8.04 -11.56 -17.39
CA SER A 140 -6.93 -12.50 -17.55
C SER A 140 -5.61 -11.75 -17.43
N ILE A 141 -4.78 -12.15 -16.48
CA ILE A 141 -3.45 -11.59 -16.27
C ILE A 141 -2.42 -12.54 -16.89
N LEU A 142 -1.60 -12.02 -17.80
CA LEU A 142 -0.55 -12.76 -18.49
C LEU A 142 0.79 -12.66 -17.77
N ALA A 143 1.08 -11.47 -17.22
CA ALA A 143 2.25 -11.20 -16.39
C ALA A 143 1.97 -10.00 -15.48
N GLU A 144 2.66 -9.94 -14.34
CA GLU A 144 2.62 -8.80 -13.42
C GLU A 144 4.03 -8.34 -13.09
N TYR A 145 4.19 -7.02 -13.10
CA TYR A 145 5.47 -6.36 -12.88
C TYR A 145 5.35 -5.29 -11.81
N ARG A 146 6.40 -5.15 -11.01
CA ARG A 146 6.60 -4.01 -10.12
C ARG A 146 7.66 -3.10 -10.70
N VAL A 147 7.27 -1.85 -10.94
CA VAL A 147 8.14 -0.77 -11.38
C VAL A 147 8.56 0.04 -10.16
N TYR A 148 9.84 0.15 -9.92
CA TYR A 148 10.39 0.92 -8.81
C TYR A 148 10.80 2.30 -9.30
N VAL A 149 10.24 3.32 -8.69
CA VAL A 149 10.44 4.73 -9.06
C VAL A 149 11.14 5.44 -7.92
N LEU A 150 12.30 6.00 -8.19
CA LEU A 150 13.10 6.78 -7.27
C LEU A 150 13.12 8.24 -7.71
N GLN A 151 12.70 9.14 -6.83
CA GLN A 151 12.68 10.58 -7.09
C GLN A 151 12.03 10.93 -8.44
N GLY A 152 10.88 10.28 -8.71
CA GLY A 152 10.10 10.46 -9.92
C GLY A 152 10.69 9.83 -11.20
N LYS A 153 11.76 9.05 -11.10
CA LYS A 153 12.39 8.35 -12.23
C LYS A 153 12.32 6.84 -12.04
N ILE A 154 12.03 6.12 -13.14
CA ILE A 154 12.07 4.66 -13.14
C ILE A 154 13.51 4.22 -12.88
N ASN A 155 13.72 3.45 -11.82
CA ASN A 155 15.00 2.88 -11.44
C ASN A 155 15.16 1.46 -12.01
N THR A 156 14.21 0.58 -11.72
CA THR A 156 14.20 -0.81 -12.18
C THR A 156 12.78 -1.35 -12.25
N MET A 157 12.62 -2.50 -12.86
CA MET A 157 11.36 -3.21 -12.96
C MET A 157 11.60 -4.72 -12.83
N SER A 158 10.74 -5.40 -12.09
CA SER A 158 10.82 -6.86 -11.91
C SER A 158 9.47 -7.52 -12.15
N VAL A 159 9.49 -8.64 -12.87
CA VAL A 159 8.33 -9.53 -12.92
C VAL A 159 8.18 -10.26 -11.58
N PHE A 160 6.97 -10.35 -11.05
CA PHE A 160 6.71 -11.10 -9.82
C PHE A 160 5.62 -12.16 -9.97
N ALA A 161 4.86 -12.14 -11.08
CA ALA A 161 3.90 -13.20 -11.41
C ALA A 161 3.70 -13.34 -12.91
N GLY A 162 3.23 -14.52 -13.33
CA GLY A 162 2.91 -14.83 -14.72
C GLY A 162 4.11 -15.18 -15.59
N ASN A 163 4.01 -14.89 -16.90
CA ASN A 163 5.04 -15.24 -17.86
C ASN A 163 6.08 -14.10 -18.01
N PRO A 164 7.37 -14.33 -17.61
CA PRO A 164 8.39 -13.29 -17.65
C PRO A 164 8.79 -12.84 -19.07
N LEU A 165 8.35 -13.54 -20.10
CA LEU A 165 8.63 -13.19 -21.50
C LEU A 165 7.56 -12.28 -22.12
N ILE A 166 6.52 -11.93 -21.38
CA ILE A 166 5.46 -11.01 -21.81
C ILE A 166 5.68 -9.66 -21.13
N PHE A 167 6.25 -8.71 -21.87
CA PHE A 167 6.65 -7.41 -21.35
C PHE A 167 5.49 -6.39 -21.39
N PRO A 168 5.42 -5.49 -20.41
CA PRO A 168 4.48 -4.39 -20.40
C PRO A 168 4.88 -3.28 -21.40
N ASP A 169 3.92 -2.43 -21.76
CA ASP A 169 4.13 -1.24 -22.58
C ASP A 169 4.94 -0.18 -21.82
N ALA A 170 6.17 0.05 -22.28
CA ALA A 170 7.11 0.97 -21.64
C ALA A 170 6.63 2.43 -21.71
N ASP A 171 5.99 2.84 -22.82
CA ASP A 171 5.53 4.22 -23.00
C ASP A 171 4.36 4.51 -22.05
N LEU A 172 3.45 3.55 -21.86
CA LEU A 172 2.37 3.66 -20.90
C LEU A 172 2.90 3.78 -19.46
N ILE A 173 3.91 2.98 -19.09
CA ILE A 173 4.53 3.05 -17.77
C ILE A 173 5.21 4.41 -17.57
N GLN A 174 6.00 4.89 -18.52
CA GLN A 174 6.67 6.18 -18.42
C GLN A 174 5.66 7.33 -18.30
N GLU A 175 4.56 7.28 -19.06
CA GLU A 175 3.49 8.27 -18.97
C GLU A 175 2.83 8.24 -17.59
N ALA A 176 2.49 7.07 -17.07
CA ALA A 176 1.87 6.91 -15.75
C ALA A 176 2.78 7.45 -14.63
N VAL A 177 4.06 7.08 -14.65
CA VAL A 177 5.06 7.58 -13.69
C VAL A 177 5.16 9.10 -13.75
N ARG A 178 5.27 9.67 -14.94
CA ARG A 178 5.36 11.14 -15.13
C ARG A 178 4.12 11.86 -14.59
N LEU A 179 2.92 11.34 -14.88
CA LEU A 179 1.66 11.94 -14.44
C LEU A 179 1.51 11.86 -12.93
N TYR A 180 1.83 10.73 -12.32
CA TYR A 180 1.69 10.56 -10.88
C TYR A 180 2.77 11.34 -10.12
N ALA A 181 4.03 11.26 -10.52
CA ALA A 181 5.13 12.00 -9.89
C ALA A 181 4.97 13.54 -9.95
N ALA A 182 4.16 14.04 -10.88
CA ALA A 182 3.84 15.47 -10.98
C ALA A 182 2.72 15.92 -10.02
N GLN A 183 2.07 15.00 -9.29
CA GLN A 183 1.03 15.37 -8.33
C GLN A 183 1.67 15.95 -7.06
N PRO A 184 1.10 17.00 -6.47
CA PRO A 184 1.63 17.63 -5.26
C PRO A 184 1.76 16.66 -4.08
N ASP A 185 0.80 15.72 -3.97
CA ASP A 185 0.70 14.77 -2.86
C ASP A 185 1.31 13.40 -3.19
N SER A 186 2.07 13.27 -4.28
CA SER A 186 2.74 12.01 -4.58
C SER A 186 4.02 11.85 -3.76
N PRO A 187 4.36 10.63 -3.29
CA PRO A 187 5.67 10.38 -2.70
C PRO A 187 6.77 10.57 -3.75
N ARG A 188 7.94 11.03 -3.31
CA ARG A 188 9.10 11.21 -4.20
C ARG A 188 9.59 9.90 -4.80
N SER A 189 9.49 8.84 -4.01
CA SER A 189 9.80 7.46 -4.42
C SER A 189 8.58 6.58 -4.16
N PHE A 190 8.24 5.73 -5.12
CA PHE A 190 7.06 4.85 -5.07
C PHE A 190 7.27 3.63 -5.94
N SER A 191 6.46 2.59 -5.75
CA SER A 191 6.33 1.50 -6.71
C SER A 191 5.00 1.58 -7.44
N LEU A 192 5.03 1.21 -8.71
CA LEU A 192 3.87 1.10 -9.57
C LEU A 192 3.74 -0.35 -10.02
N ASP A 193 2.65 -1.01 -9.63
CA ASP A 193 2.35 -2.34 -10.07
C ASP A 193 1.53 -2.31 -11.37
N VAL A 194 1.97 -3.07 -12.33
CA VAL A 194 1.32 -3.18 -13.64
C VAL A 194 1.07 -4.63 -14.00
N MET A 195 -0.04 -4.87 -14.69
CA MET A 195 -0.35 -6.17 -15.26
C MET A 195 -0.37 -6.08 -16.79
N VAL A 196 0.03 -7.15 -17.45
CA VAL A 196 -0.19 -7.33 -18.89
C VAL A 196 -1.39 -8.24 -19.09
N THR A 197 -2.33 -7.77 -19.88
CA THR A 197 -3.59 -8.47 -20.19
C THR A 197 -3.76 -8.59 -21.70
N PRO A 198 -4.71 -9.38 -22.21
CA PRO A 198 -5.06 -9.39 -23.63
C PRO A 198 -5.52 -8.03 -24.16
N ARG A 199 -5.91 -7.10 -23.28
CA ARG A 199 -6.28 -5.71 -23.63
C ARG A 199 -5.09 -4.73 -23.59
N GLY A 200 -3.91 -5.22 -23.26
CA GLY A 200 -2.67 -4.45 -23.09
C GLY A 200 -2.27 -4.27 -21.65
N THR A 201 -1.29 -3.39 -21.42
CA THR A 201 -0.77 -3.06 -20.09
C THR A 201 -1.77 -2.23 -19.31
N ALA A 202 -1.96 -2.58 -18.04
CA ALA A 202 -2.83 -1.86 -17.13
C ALA A 202 -2.18 -1.68 -15.76
N ILE A 203 -2.53 -0.59 -15.06
CA ILE A 203 -2.06 -0.32 -13.70
C ILE A 203 -2.95 -1.04 -12.70
N THR A 204 -2.34 -1.68 -11.71
CA THR A 204 -3.02 -2.37 -10.61
C THR A 204 -3.04 -1.57 -9.33
N GLU A 205 -1.90 -1.00 -8.93
CA GLU A 205 -1.79 -0.24 -7.68
C GLU A 205 -0.48 0.57 -7.61
N VAL A 206 -0.41 1.49 -6.65
CA VAL A 206 0.78 2.29 -6.35
C VAL A 206 1.07 2.22 -4.85
N HIS A 207 2.35 2.03 -4.47
CA HIS A 207 2.80 1.98 -3.10
C HIS A 207 3.87 3.04 -2.80
N ASN A 208 3.89 3.53 -1.58
CA ASN A 208 4.86 4.53 -1.09
C ASN A 208 6.18 3.93 -0.58
N PHE A 209 6.60 2.79 -1.05
CA PHE A 209 7.79 2.04 -0.64
C PHE A 209 7.76 1.39 0.75
N MET A 210 6.73 1.64 1.59
CA MET A 210 6.66 1.00 2.90
C MET A 210 5.88 -0.31 2.83
N SER A 211 6.42 -1.37 3.45
CA SER A 211 5.79 -2.70 3.53
C SER A 211 5.49 -3.36 2.18
N LEU A 212 6.28 -3.07 1.16
CA LEU A 212 6.16 -3.71 -0.15
C LEU A 212 7.19 -4.84 -0.34
N GLY A 213 6.84 -5.84 -1.16
CA GLY A 213 7.78 -6.88 -1.57
C GLY A 213 8.84 -6.33 -2.52
N ILE A 214 10.09 -6.66 -2.26
CA ILE A 214 11.23 -6.31 -3.11
C ILE A 214 11.58 -7.55 -3.93
N TYR A 215 11.31 -7.51 -5.23
CA TYR A 215 11.45 -8.65 -6.14
C TYR A 215 12.71 -8.57 -7.02
N THR A 216 13.54 -7.55 -6.85
CA THR A 216 14.79 -7.38 -7.57
C THR A 216 15.98 -7.67 -6.66
N VAL A 217 17.06 -8.17 -7.26
CA VAL A 217 18.30 -8.52 -6.54
C VAL A 217 19.38 -7.44 -6.64
N ASP A 218 19.21 -6.47 -7.52
CA ASP A 218 20.19 -5.40 -7.78
C ASP A 218 19.76 -4.08 -7.12
N TRP A 219 19.76 -4.07 -5.79
CA TRP A 219 19.64 -2.85 -5.03
C TRP A 219 21.00 -2.40 -4.52
N ASP A 220 21.39 -1.22 -4.92
CA ASP A 220 22.46 -0.44 -4.32
C ASP A 220 21.90 0.44 -3.16
N ASP A 221 22.63 1.45 -2.75
CA ASP A 221 22.19 2.40 -1.72
C ASP A 221 20.88 3.11 -2.08
N SER A 222 20.39 3.02 -3.33
CA SER A 222 19.14 3.64 -3.78
C SER A 222 17.89 3.11 -3.07
N LEU A 223 17.90 1.85 -2.61
CA LEU A 223 16.82 1.30 -1.80
C LEU A 223 16.66 2.06 -0.47
N LEU A 224 17.76 2.41 0.18
CA LEU A 224 17.73 3.15 1.45
C LEU A 224 17.10 4.54 1.25
N TYR A 225 17.40 5.21 0.13
CA TYR A 225 16.78 6.48 -0.22
C TYR A 225 15.29 6.32 -0.50
N ALA A 226 14.88 5.25 -1.20
CA ALA A 226 13.47 4.98 -1.47
C ALA A 226 12.67 4.70 -0.20
N LEU A 227 13.21 3.89 0.71
CA LEU A 227 12.59 3.60 2.01
C LEU A 227 12.51 4.86 2.88
N LYS A 228 13.56 5.70 2.85
CA LYS A 228 13.54 6.99 3.54
C LYS A 228 12.47 7.92 2.96
N ASP A 229 12.41 8.06 1.64
CA ASP A 229 11.37 8.87 0.98
C ASP A 229 9.95 8.38 1.35
N GLY A 230 9.74 7.05 1.44
CA GLY A 230 8.48 6.44 1.88
C GLY A 230 8.14 6.78 3.33
N LEU A 231 9.11 6.71 4.24
CA LEU A 231 8.93 7.10 5.64
C LEU A 231 8.63 8.60 5.77
N ASP A 232 9.42 9.45 5.10
CA ASP A 232 9.22 10.90 5.11
C ASP A 232 7.83 11.29 4.58
N TYR A 233 7.37 10.59 3.52
CA TYR A 233 6.03 10.78 2.99
C TYR A 233 4.95 10.48 4.04
N ILE A 234 5.04 9.32 4.72
CA ILE A 234 4.07 8.95 5.76
C ILE A 234 4.09 9.96 6.91
N VAL A 235 5.27 10.31 7.41
CA VAL A 235 5.42 11.26 8.52
C VAL A 235 4.78 12.60 8.16
N ASN A 236 5.08 13.14 6.98
CA ASN A 236 4.57 14.44 6.56
C ASN A 236 3.05 14.49 6.32
N HIS A 237 2.44 13.35 5.91
CA HIS A 237 1.01 13.30 5.58
C HIS A 237 0.13 12.85 6.75
N ASN A 238 0.70 12.24 7.80
CA ASN A 238 -0.05 11.73 8.95
C ASN A 238 0.27 12.45 10.27
N THR A 239 1.22 13.38 10.27
CA THR A 239 1.45 14.24 11.44
C THR A 239 0.37 15.32 11.47
N PRO A 240 -0.39 15.48 12.58
CA PRO A 240 -1.33 16.57 12.71
C PRO A 240 -0.60 17.90 12.46
N GLN A 241 -1.06 18.69 11.51
CA GLN A 241 -0.60 20.05 11.37
C GLN A 241 -1.07 20.78 12.62
N THR A 242 -0.16 21.01 13.58
CA THR A 242 -0.41 21.97 14.65
C THR A 242 -0.55 23.32 13.96
N GLU A 243 -1.79 23.82 13.89
CA GLU A 243 -2.02 25.23 13.61
C GLU A 243 -1.23 25.99 14.68
N PHE A 244 -0.09 26.55 14.29
CA PHE A 244 0.52 27.63 15.05
C PHE A 244 -0.45 28.80 14.92
N SER A 245 -1.40 28.87 15.84
CA SER A 245 -2.12 30.09 16.11
C SER A 245 -1.06 31.10 16.51
N ASN A 246 -0.85 32.08 15.64
CA ASN A 246 -0.11 33.30 15.99
C ASN A 246 -0.78 33.88 17.23
N PHE A 247 -0.22 33.61 18.39
CA PHE A 247 -0.42 34.44 19.54
C PHE A 247 0.44 35.71 19.28
N ASP A 248 -0.17 36.66 18.59
CA ASP A 248 0.33 38.03 18.63
C ASP A 248 0.32 38.48 20.09
N ALA A 249 1.50 38.74 20.58
CA ALA A 249 1.75 39.33 21.88
C ALA A 249 1.09 40.73 21.95
N PHE A 250 0.35 40.94 23.01
CA PHE A 250 0.15 42.28 23.57
C PHE A 250 1.28 42.63 24.52
#